data_8a4b61c7542da9c2ff695440a49fdc22
#
_entry.id   8a4b61c7542da9c2ff695440a49fdc22
#
_cell.length_a   1.000
_cell.length_b   1.000
_cell.length_c   1.000
_cell.angle_alpha   90.00
_cell.angle_beta   90.00
_cell.angle_gamma   90.00
#
_symmetry.space_group_name_H-M   'P 1'
#
loop_
_entity.id
_entity.type
_entity.pdbx_description
1 polymer ?
#
loop_
_entity_poly.entity_id
_entity_poly.type
_entity_poly.pdbx_seq_one_letter_code
_entity_poly.pdbx_strand_id
1 'polypeptide(L)'
;MKTKRILLAIVCLIVILGGLNYLLQQSPMPIGTPGSTPAAGAAQFVGKHDIKDSPYFKHPDFYNMQSDEHLTILPKFATTQQITHYTCGPAAANMVVKYYNGQTLDDELAVAKIMGSSKTVGTNTKGMVNYFEKIGWDVHSSIKDKTPDNYKDFLKFVESNLKNNTPIIVENVDWGGHWRVIIGYDSMGTAHQSDDVLIMADPYDTTDHLQDGYSIVPAERFFYMWFDHQLFPQSEQKRQWLTAKPKD
;
A
#
# COMPACT_ATOMS: atom_id res chain seq x y z
N MET A 1 -6.55 0.81 59.05
CA MET A 1 -6.90 1.84 58.01
C MET A 1 -5.73 2.22 57.10
N LYS A 2 -4.52 2.43 57.60
CA LYS A 2 -3.33 2.81 56.80
C LYS A 2 -2.96 1.77 55.72
N THR A 3 -2.95 0.48 56.04
CA THR A 3 -2.57 -0.63 55.15
C THR A 3 -3.48 -0.78 53.94
N LYS A 4 -4.82 -0.61 54.13
CA LYS A 4 -5.80 -0.64 52.99
C LYS A 4 -5.65 0.54 52.03
N ARG A 5 -5.25 1.71 52.55
CA ARG A 5 -4.99 2.89 51.70
C ARG A 5 -3.71 2.74 50.87
N ILE A 6 -2.65 2.11 51.43
CA ILE A 6 -1.40 1.83 50.75
C ILE A 6 -1.66 0.78 49.62
N LEU A 7 -2.42 -0.28 49.90
CA LEU A 7 -2.74 -1.30 48.91
C LEU A 7 -3.55 -0.72 47.74
N LEU A 8 -4.52 0.14 48.03
CA LEU A 8 -5.33 0.81 47.00
C LEU A 8 -4.46 1.72 46.12
N ALA A 9 -3.53 2.47 46.73
CA ALA A 9 -2.61 3.33 45.97
C ALA A 9 -1.69 2.54 45.03
N ILE A 10 -1.17 1.37 45.50
CA ILE A 10 -0.32 0.48 44.69
C ILE A 10 -1.14 -0.10 43.50
N VAL A 11 -2.36 -0.55 43.75
CA VAL A 11 -3.24 -1.07 42.66
C VAL A 11 -3.55 0.02 41.64
N CYS A 12 -3.88 1.24 42.09
CA CYS A 12 -4.10 2.37 41.17
C CYS A 12 -2.84 2.70 40.36
N LEU A 13 -1.66 2.66 40.96
CA LEU A 13 -0.39 2.90 40.27
C LEU A 13 -0.09 1.83 39.21
N ILE A 14 -0.34 0.56 39.51
CA ILE A 14 -0.19 -0.55 38.56
C ILE A 14 -1.16 -0.42 37.38
N VAL A 15 -2.41 -0.03 37.64
CA VAL A 15 -3.41 0.18 36.59
C VAL A 15 -3.04 1.37 35.71
N ILE A 16 -2.54 2.46 36.31
CA ILE A 16 -2.11 3.65 35.56
C ILE A 16 -0.88 3.32 34.72
N LEU A 17 0.13 2.64 35.28
CA LEU A 17 1.33 2.24 34.56
C LEU A 17 1.04 1.19 33.50
N GLY A 18 0.14 0.25 33.75
CA GLY A 18 -0.35 -0.72 32.76
C GLY A 18 -1.12 -0.06 31.61
N GLY A 19 -1.99 0.87 31.95
CA GLY A 19 -2.74 1.67 30.96
C GLY A 19 -1.82 2.56 30.11
N LEU A 20 -0.81 3.18 30.75
CA LEU A 20 0.17 4.00 30.04
C LEU A 20 1.07 3.14 29.11
N ASN A 21 1.51 1.97 29.56
CA ASN A 21 2.24 1.03 28.71
C ASN A 21 1.38 0.51 27.55
N TYR A 22 0.12 0.20 27.81
CA TYR A 22 -0.84 -0.21 26.76
C TYR A 22 -1.03 0.90 25.73
N LEU A 23 -1.19 2.15 26.15
CA LEU A 23 -1.30 3.31 25.27
C LEU A 23 -0.01 3.58 24.50
N LEU A 24 1.15 3.38 25.11
CA LEU A 24 2.46 3.52 24.46
C LEU A 24 2.73 2.39 23.44
N GLN A 25 2.23 1.19 23.70
CA GLN A 25 2.32 0.07 22.75
C GLN A 25 1.30 0.17 21.60
N GLN A 26 0.22 0.92 21.78
CA GLN A 26 -0.73 1.24 20.73
C GLN A 26 -0.36 2.52 19.97
N SER A 27 0.75 3.15 20.29
CA SER A 27 1.21 4.26 19.46
C SER A 27 1.43 3.72 18.05
N PRO A 28 0.66 4.17 17.05
CA PRO A 28 1.05 4.00 15.66
C PRO A 28 2.48 4.51 15.54
N MET A 29 3.26 3.94 14.62
CA MET A 29 4.64 4.38 14.35
C MET A 29 4.77 5.89 14.54
N PRO A 30 5.89 6.41 15.09
CA PRO A 30 6.02 7.82 15.42
C PRO A 30 5.80 8.68 14.17
N ILE A 31 4.57 8.97 13.95
CA ILE A 31 4.11 10.00 13.03
C ILE A 31 4.61 11.28 13.66
N GLY A 32 5.50 11.95 12.98
CA GLY A 32 6.29 13.06 13.49
C GLY A 32 5.57 13.95 14.50
N THR A 33 6.31 14.46 15.47
CA THR A 33 5.83 15.32 16.57
C THR A 33 4.87 16.37 16.03
N PRO A 34 3.71 16.63 16.69
CA PRO A 34 2.81 17.70 16.28
C PRO A 34 3.59 19.03 16.16
N GLY A 35 3.56 19.64 14.98
CA GLY A 35 4.30 20.87 14.69
C GLY A 35 5.63 20.69 13.94
N SER A 36 6.12 19.45 13.74
CA SER A 36 7.24 19.21 12.83
C SER A 36 6.79 19.30 11.38
N THR A 37 7.70 19.72 10.51
CA THR A 37 7.57 19.55 9.06
C THR A 37 7.10 18.11 8.77
N PRO A 38 6.16 17.88 7.84
CA PRO A 38 5.77 16.53 7.50
C PRO A 38 7.00 15.66 7.30
N ALA A 39 7.02 14.47 7.92
CA ALA A 39 8.11 13.55 7.70
C ALA A 39 8.30 13.31 6.20
N ALA A 40 9.54 13.28 5.77
CA ALA A 40 9.90 13.11 4.39
C ALA A 40 9.30 11.80 3.84
N GLY A 41 8.68 11.87 2.68
CA GLY A 41 8.30 10.69 1.91
C GLY A 41 9.49 10.07 1.20
N ALA A 42 9.27 8.91 0.58
CA ALA A 42 10.30 8.18 -0.13
C ALA A 42 10.98 8.99 -1.26
N ALA A 43 10.26 9.91 -1.89
CA ALA A 43 10.79 10.78 -2.95
C ALA A 43 12.06 11.56 -2.56
N GLN A 44 12.26 11.84 -1.27
CA GLN A 44 13.45 12.58 -0.80
C GLN A 44 14.73 11.72 -0.74
N PHE A 45 14.58 10.41 -0.84
CA PHE A 45 15.69 9.45 -0.71
C PHE A 45 16.09 8.82 -2.04
N VAL A 46 15.33 9.03 -3.11
CA VAL A 46 15.60 8.44 -4.43
C VAL A 46 17.06 8.67 -4.84
N GLY A 47 17.74 7.61 -5.18
CA GLY A 47 19.14 7.57 -5.61
C GLY A 47 20.19 7.87 -4.52
N LYS A 48 19.79 8.22 -3.30
CA LYS A 48 20.74 8.56 -2.22
C LYS A 48 21.36 7.34 -1.55
N HIS A 49 20.65 6.25 -1.53
CA HIS A 49 21.03 5.01 -0.84
C HIS A 49 21.06 3.79 -1.77
N ASP A 50 20.86 4.00 -3.07
CA ASP A 50 20.84 2.93 -4.04
C ASP A 50 22.21 2.23 -4.13
N ILE A 51 22.20 0.91 -4.15
CA ILE A 51 23.37 0.05 -4.29
C ILE A 51 23.23 -0.67 -5.61
N LYS A 52 23.94 -0.17 -6.65
CA LYS A 52 23.85 -0.67 -8.02
C LYS A 52 24.15 -2.17 -8.15
N ASP A 53 25.13 -2.66 -7.40
CA ASP A 53 25.61 -4.04 -7.50
C ASP A 53 25.31 -4.77 -6.18
N SER A 54 24.05 -4.74 -5.75
CA SER A 54 23.63 -5.49 -4.56
C SER A 54 23.91 -6.99 -4.77
N PRO A 55 24.62 -7.67 -3.84
CA PRO A 55 24.84 -9.10 -3.96
C PRO A 55 23.57 -9.93 -3.71
N TYR A 56 22.48 -9.29 -3.24
CA TYR A 56 21.26 -9.97 -2.83
C TYR A 56 20.12 -9.83 -3.84
N PHE A 57 20.12 -8.75 -4.64
CA PHE A 57 19.03 -8.44 -5.54
C PHE A 57 19.53 -8.16 -6.94
N LYS A 58 18.74 -8.58 -7.93
CA LYS A 58 18.84 -8.14 -9.31
C LYS A 58 17.82 -7.04 -9.55
N HIS A 59 18.12 -6.15 -10.46
CA HIS A 59 17.23 -5.05 -10.86
C HIS A 59 16.73 -5.30 -12.29
N PRO A 60 15.62 -6.05 -12.47
CA PRO A 60 15.00 -6.23 -13.78
C PRO A 60 14.46 -4.90 -14.31
N ASP A 61 14.48 -4.72 -15.61
CA ASP A 61 13.84 -3.57 -16.25
C ASP A 61 12.33 -3.79 -16.37
N PHE A 62 11.62 -3.65 -15.25
CA PHE A 62 10.17 -3.86 -15.16
C PHE A 62 9.40 -2.94 -16.11
N TYR A 63 9.86 -1.72 -16.34
CA TYR A 63 9.21 -0.77 -17.24
C TYR A 63 9.15 -1.27 -18.68
N ASN A 64 10.18 -1.95 -19.14
CA ASN A 64 10.28 -2.48 -20.51
C ASN A 64 9.90 -3.97 -20.61
N MET A 65 9.61 -4.61 -19.48
CA MET A 65 9.22 -6.02 -19.44
C MET A 65 7.91 -6.26 -20.20
N GLN A 66 7.80 -7.42 -20.83
CA GLN A 66 6.62 -7.82 -21.60
C GLN A 66 6.06 -9.11 -21.03
N SER A 67 4.76 -9.29 -21.17
CA SER A 67 4.08 -10.54 -20.81
C SER A 67 4.56 -11.70 -21.70
N ASP A 68 4.63 -12.89 -21.12
CA ASP A 68 4.95 -14.15 -21.80
C ASP A 68 4.00 -15.28 -21.34
N GLU A 69 4.43 -16.54 -21.42
CA GLU A 69 3.61 -17.69 -21.03
C GLU A 69 3.39 -17.82 -19.51
N HIS A 70 4.27 -17.23 -18.69
CA HIS A 70 4.24 -17.30 -17.23
C HIS A 70 3.95 -15.96 -16.58
N LEU A 71 4.39 -14.88 -17.20
CA LEU A 71 4.29 -13.51 -16.75
C LEU A 71 3.13 -12.79 -17.42
N THR A 72 2.28 -12.17 -16.63
CA THR A 72 1.32 -11.14 -17.09
C THR A 72 1.70 -9.82 -16.44
N ILE A 73 2.10 -8.81 -17.22
CA ILE A 73 2.55 -7.51 -16.71
C ILE A 73 1.97 -6.36 -17.54
N LEU A 74 1.64 -5.26 -16.88
CA LEU A 74 1.24 -4.01 -17.52
C LEU A 74 2.47 -3.31 -18.10
N PRO A 75 2.61 -3.22 -19.44
CA PRO A 75 3.78 -2.64 -20.04
C PRO A 75 3.86 -1.13 -19.80
N LYS A 76 5.06 -0.58 -19.65
CA LYS A 76 5.31 0.86 -19.51
C LYS A 76 4.61 1.52 -18.32
N PHE A 77 4.33 0.77 -17.28
CA PHE A 77 3.77 1.33 -16.05
C PHE A 77 4.86 2.09 -15.27
N ALA A 78 4.80 3.41 -15.29
CA ALA A 78 5.81 4.26 -14.65
C ALA A 78 5.48 4.47 -13.17
N THR A 79 6.48 4.33 -12.31
CA THR A 79 6.40 4.50 -10.87
C THR A 79 6.65 5.95 -10.44
N THR A 80 6.25 6.28 -9.21
CA THR A 80 6.55 7.57 -8.57
C THR A 80 6.65 7.35 -7.06
N GLN A 81 7.67 7.94 -6.43
CA GLN A 81 7.85 7.87 -4.98
C GLN A 81 7.04 8.96 -4.27
N GLN A 82 6.35 8.61 -3.19
CA GLN A 82 5.52 9.53 -2.41
C GLN A 82 6.34 10.65 -1.76
N ILE A 83 5.77 11.84 -1.70
CA ILE A 83 6.47 13.03 -1.19
C ILE A 83 6.32 13.23 0.32
N THR A 84 5.36 12.56 0.97
CA THR A 84 5.19 12.58 2.42
C THR A 84 4.99 11.15 2.96
N HIS A 85 5.11 10.96 4.27
CA HIS A 85 4.94 9.66 4.92
C HIS A 85 3.51 9.11 4.89
N TYR A 86 2.50 9.91 4.52
CA TYR A 86 1.08 9.51 4.56
C TYR A 86 0.39 9.53 3.19
N THR A 87 1.11 9.83 2.12
CA THR A 87 0.54 10.00 0.77
C THR A 87 0.72 8.80 -0.16
N CYS A 88 0.92 7.60 0.39
CA CYS A 88 1.02 6.38 -0.41
C CYS A 88 -0.22 6.15 -1.31
N GLY A 89 -1.43 6.36 -0.78
CA GLY A 89 -2.66 6.28 -1.57
C GLY A 89 -2.72 7.28 -2.74
N PRO A 90 -2.56 8.59 -2.50
CA PRO A 90 -2.47 9.59 -3.55
C PRO A 90 -1.40 9.32 -4.61
N ALA A 91 -0.20 8.89 -4.19
CA ALA A 91 0.87 8.54 -5.12
C ALA A 91 0.51 7.30 -5.96
N ALA A 92 -0.04 6.24 -5.34
CA ALA A 92 -0.53 5.06 -6.05
C ALA A 92 -1.63 5.42 -7.06
N ALA A 93 -2.58 6.26 -6.69
CA ALA A 93 -3.61 6.74 -7.60
C ALA A 93 -3.04 7.54 -8.77
N ASN A 94 -2.09 8.43 -8.51
CA ASN A 94 -1.42 9.20 -9.56
C ASN A 94 -0.63 8.31 -10.54
N MET A 95 -0.03 7.22 -10.07
CA MET A 95 0.61 6.23 -10.96
C MET A 95 -0.42 5.60 -11.91
N VAL A 96 -1.60 5.23 -11.40
CA VAL A 96 -2.70 4.67 -12.22
C VAL A 96 -3.24 5.71 -13.20
N VAL A 97 -3.46 6.95 -12.76
CA VAL A 97 -3.89 8.04 -13.65
C VAL A 97 -2.88 8.27 -14.76
N LYS A 98 -1.59 8.32 -14.42
CA LYS A 98 -0.50 8.50 -15.40
C LYS A 98 -0.42 7.34 -16.38
N TYR A 99 -0.67 6.10 -15.94
CA TYR A 99 -0.67 4.93 -16.82
C TYR A 99 -1.68 5.06 -17.96
N TYR A 100 -2.91 5.51 -17.67
CA TYR A 100 -3.95 5.68 -18.70
C TYR A 100 -3.85 6.99 -19.50
N ASN A 101 -3.46 8.09 -18.84
CA ASN A 101 -3.51 9.42 -19.44
C ASN A 101 -2.14 9.92 -19.93
N GLY A 102 -1.06 9.20 -19.67
CA GLY A 102 0.32 9.64 -19.94
C GLY A 102 0.86 10.69 -18.95
N GLN A 103 0.00 11.32 -18.16
CA GLN A 103 0.34 12.32 -17.13
C GLN A 103 -0.63 12.28 -15.97
N THR A 104 -0.26 12.87 -14.84
CA THR A 104 -1.18 13.08 -13.70
C THR A 104 -2.13 14.23 -13.98
N LEU A 105 -3.32 14.22 -13.36
CA LEU A 105 -4.30 15.31 -13.46
C LEU A 105 -4.04 16.38 -12.39
N ASP A 106 -3.61 15.97 -11.21
CA ASP A 106 -3.36 16.81 -10.04
C ASP A 106 -2.03 16.45 -9.39
N ASP A 107 -1.45 17.38 -8.62
CA ASP A 107 -0.31 17.07 -7.77
C ASP A 107 -0.72 16.16 -6.59
N GLU A 108 0.25 15.45 -6.01
CA GLU A 108 0.00 14.45 -4.97
C GLU A 108 -0.70 15.01 -3.73
N LEU A 109 -0.40 16.25 -3.32
CA LEU A 109 -1.05 16.87 -2.17
C LEU A 109 -2.46 17.34 -2.48
N ALA A 110 -2.74 17.77 -3.69
CA ALA A 110 -4.09 18.09 -4.15
C ALA A 110 -4.95 16.80 -4.16
N VAL A 111 -4.41 15.71 -4.69
CA VAL A 111 -5.06 14.38 -4.63
C VAL A 111 -5.31 13.96 -3.18
N ALA A 112 -4.32 14.08 -2.30
CA ALA A 112 -4.44 13.77 -0.87
C ALA A 112 -5.57 14.56 -0.22
N LYS A 113 -5.70 15.84 -0.53
CA LYS A 113 -6.80 16.68 -0.04
C LYS A 113 -8.16 16.22 -0.53
N ILE A 114 -8.28 15.86 -1.81
CA ILE A 114 -9.54 15.34 -2.38
C ILE A 114 -9.92 14.02 -1.72
N MET A 115 -8.97 13.14 -1.47
CA MET A 115 -9.18 11.85 -0.82
C MET A 115 -9.47 11.96 0.69
N GLY A 116 -9.24 13.12 1.29
CA GLY A 116 -9.31 13.30 2.75
C GLY A 116 -8.19 12.58 3.49
N SER A 117 -7.04 12.41 2.85
CA SER A 117 -5.85 11.81 3.46
C SER A 117 -5.38 12.60 4.67
N SER A 118 -4.95 11.91 5.71
CA SER A 118 -4.46 12.53 6.94
C SER A 118 -3.10 11.99 7.37
N LYS A 119 -2.37 12.78 8.16
CA LYS A 119 -1.07 12.38 8.71
C LYS A 119 -1.18 11.23 9.72
N THR A 120 -2.36 10.98 10.27
CA THR A 120 -2.59 9.99 11.32
C THR A 120 -3.08 8.64 10.78
N VAL A 121 -3.82 8.65 9.66
CA VAL A 121 -4.48 7.45 9.13
C VAL A 121 -4.10 7.18 7.67
N GLY A 122 -3.45 8.14 7.00
CA GLY A 122 -3.22 8.02 5.54
C GLY A 122 -4.53 8.21 4.77
N THR A 123 -4.80 7.36 3.81
CA THR A 123 -5.96 7.39 2.90
C THR A 123 -6.76 6.11 3.04
N ASN A 124 -8.05 6.20 3.34
CA ASN A 124 -8.94 5.05 3.35
C ASN A 124 -9.51 4.74 1.95
N THR A 125 -10.06 3.53 1.77
CA THR A 125 -10.61 3.08 0.49
C THR A 125 -11.71 3.99 -0.02
N LYS A 126 -12.56 4.51 0.84
CA LYS A 126 -13.62 5.45 0.45
C LYS A 126 -13.06 6.73 -0.15
N GLY A 127 -11.99 7.28 0.42
CA GLY A 127 -11.30 8.45 -0.12
C GLY A 127 -10.71 8.18 -1.50
N MET A 128 -10.11 7.01 -1.71
CA MET A 128 -9.61 6.56 -3.00
C MET A 128 -10.75 6.48 -4.05
N VAL A 129 -11.86 5.83 -3.70
CA VAL A 129 -13.04 5.71 -4.56
C VAL A 129 -13.59 7.09 -4.93
N ASN A 130 -13.75 7.98 -3.94
CA ASN A 130 -14.24 9.34 -4.16
C ASN A 130 -13.39 10.14 -5.15
N TYR A 131 -12.07 9.97 -5.10
CA TYR A 131 -11.18 10.65 -6.05
C TYR A 131 -11.43 10.20 -7.48
N PHE A 132 -11.42 8.89 -7.74
CA PHE A 132 -11.62 8.36 -9.09
C PHE A 132 -13.02 8.64 -9.63
N GLU A 133 -14.06 8.57 -8.80
CA GLU A 133 -15.41 8.96 -9.19
C GLU A 133 -15.49 10.44 -9.54
N LYS A 134 -14.82 11.31 -8.76
CA LYS A 134 -14.78 12.75 -8.99
C LYS A 134 -14.13 13.12 -10.33
N ILE A 135 -13.12 12.39 -10.76
CA ILE A 135 -12.50 12.58 -12.08
C ILE A 135 -13.26 11.86 -13.20
N GLY A 136 -14.42 11.27 -12.89
CA GLY A 136 -15.34 10.69 -13.87
C GLY A 136 -15.02 9.27 -14.31
N TRP A 137 -14.17 8.54 -13.56
CA TRP A 137 -13.75 7.19 -13.90
C TRP A 137 -14.74 6.13 -13.42
N ASP A 138 -14.71 4.97 -14.05
CA ASP A 138 -15.39 3.76 -13.57
C ASP A 138 -14.55 3.10 -12.48
N VAL A 139 -15.19 2.74 -11.35
CA VAL A 139 -14.49 2.30 -10.13
C VAL A 139 -15.13 1.05 -9.56
N HIS A 140 -14.33 0.01 -9.40
CA HIS A 140 -14.64 -1.17 -8.61
C HIS A 140 -13.77 -1.21 -7.35
N SER A 141 -14.30 -1.73 -6.25
CA SER A 141 -13.55 -1.70 -4.98
C SER A 141 -14.09 -2.70 -3.95
N SER A 142 -13.27 -3.00 -2.95
CA SER A 142 -13.63 -3.86 -1.81
C SER A 142 -14.84 -3.38 -1.00
N ILE A 143 -15.23 -2.10 -1.10
CA ILE A 143 -16.43 -1.57 -0.44
C ILE A 143 -17.69 -1.64 -1.32
N LYS A 144 -17.54 -1.94 -2.61
CA LYS A 144 -18.65 -2.05 -3.56
C LYS A 144 -18.86 -3.46 -4.08
N ASP A 145 -17.78 -4.22 -4.19
CA ASP A 145 -17.73 -5.49 -4.89
C ASP A 145 -17.19 -6.61 -3.99
N LYS A 146 -17.40 -7.83 -4.42
CA LYS A 146 -16.92 -9.00 -3.69
C LYS A 146 -15.39 -9.08 -3.76
N THR A 147 -14.77 -9.17 -2.60
CA THR A 147 -13.33 -9.40 -2.45
C THR A 147 -13.01 -10.92 -2.48
N PRO A 148 -11.88 -11.35 -3.07
CA PRO A 148 -11.46 -12.75 -3.03
C PRO A 148 -11.30 -13.28 -1.60
N ASP A 149 -11.93 -14.42 -1.29
CA ASP A 149 -11.91 -15.00 0.06
C ASP A 149 -10.75 -15.98 0.28
N ASN A 150 -10.20 -16.54 -0.78
CA ASN A 150 -9.12 -17.52 -0.74
C ASN A 150 -8.05 -17.20 -1.78
N TYR A 151 -6.89 -17.82 -1.63
CA TYR A 151 -5.72 -17.54 -2.45
C TYR A 151 -5.94 -17.86 -3.94
N LYS A 152 -6.60 -18.95 -4.26
CA LYS A 152 -6.90 -19.35 -5.65
C LYS A 152 -7.78 -18.30 -6.37
N ASP A 153 -8.80 -17.78 -5.68
CA ASP A 153 -9.67 -16.76 -6.26
C ASP A 153 -8.93 -15.40 -6.34
N PHE A 154 -8.01 -15.13 -5.41
CA PHE A 154 -7.12 -13.97 -5.48
C PHE A 154 -6.23 -14.02 -6.73
N LEU A 155 -5.60 -15.14 -7.04
CA LEU A 155 -4.78 -15.27 -8.26
C LEU A 155 -5.61 -15.03 -9.52
N LYS A 156 -6.81 -15.61 -9.61
CA LYS A 156 -7.72 -15.37 -10.74
C LYS A 156 -8.12 -13.89 -10.86
N PHE A 157 -8.38 -13.24 -9.71
CA PHE A 157 -8.70 -11.82 -9.66
C PHE A 157 -7.56 -10.98 -10.20
N VAL A 158 -6.32 -11.26 -9.77
CA VAL A 158 -5.12 -10.56 -10.23
C VAL A 158 -4.92 -10.76 -11.73
N GLU A 159 -4.85 -12.02 -12.19
CA GLU A 159 -4.65 -12.32 -13.62
C GLU A 159 -5.72 -11.70 -14.52
N SER A 160 -6.99 -11.81 -14.12
CA SER A 160 -8.10 -11.29 -14.92
C SER A 160 -8.00 -9.77 -15.09
N ASN A 161 -7.66 -9.04 -14.03
CA ASN A 161 -7.48 -7.60 -14.12
C ASN A 161 -6.28 -7.22 -14.99
N LEU A 162 -5.13 -7.85 -14.77
CA LEU A 162 -3.91 -7.56 -15.54
C LEU A 162 -4.09 -7.88 -17.04
N LYS A 163 -4.71 -9.01 -17.39
CA LYS A 163 -5.04 -9.37 -18.79
C LYS A 163 -5.99 -8.37 -19.46
N ASN A 164 -6.79 -7.65 -18.66
CA ASN A 164 -7.65 -6.56 -19.13
C ASN A 164 -6.98 -5.17 -19.01
N ASN A 165 -5.66 -5.12 -18.94
CA ASN A 165 -4.89 -3.88 -18.77
C ASN A 165 -5.37 -3.01 -17.58
N THR A 166 -5.72 -3.66 -16.45
CA THR A 166 -6.26 -2.99 -15.27
C THR A 166 -5.29 -3.13 -14.11
N PRO A 167 -4.60 -2.05 -13.70
CA PRO A 167 -3.82 -2.02 -12.47
C PRO A 167 -4.74 -2.16 -11.26
N ILE A 168 -4.27 -2.84 -10.22
CA ILE A 168 -5.04 -3.07 -9.01
C ILE A 168 -4.35 -2.34 -7.86
N ILE A 169 -4.99 -1.31 -7.34
CA ILE A 169 -4.51 -0.62 -6.14
C ILE A 169 -4.92 -1.45 -4.93
N VAL A 170 -3.97 -1.79 -4.08
CA VAL A 170 -4.17 -2.64 -2.89
C VAL A 170 -3.54 -1.99 -1.66
N GLU A 171 -4.14 -2.25 -0.50
CA GLU A 171 -3.59 -1.83 0.79
C GLU A 171 -3.18 -3.08 1.58
N ASN A 172 -1.99 -3.07 2.19
CA ASN A 172 -1.49 -4.15 3.03
C ASN A 172 -0.81 -3.63 4.30
N VAL A 173 -0.45 -4.55 5.20
CA VAL A 173 -0.04 -4.25 6.58
C VAL A 173 1.33 -3.56 6.72
N ASP A 174 2.10 -3.40 5.65
CA ASP A 174 3.41 -2.77 5.74
C ASP A 174 3.29 -1.38 6.39
N TRP A 175 4.14 -1.10 7.37
CA TRP A 175 4.10 0.11 8.21
C TRP A 175 2.75 0.40 8.89
N GLY A 176 1.91 -0.64 9.08
CA GLY A 176 0.58 -0.54 9.67
C GLY A 176 -0.55 -0.37 8.67
N GLY A 177 -0.25 0.04 7.44
CA GLY A 177 -1.15 0.18 6.31
C GLY A 177 -0.44 0.92 5.18
N HIS A 178 -0.32 0.29 4.00
CA HIS A 178 0.40 0.84 2.86
C HIS A 178 -0.28 0.54 1.53
N TRP A 179 -0.50 1.57 0.72
CA TRP A 179 -1.07 1.47 -0.62
C TRP A 179 0.01 1.24 -1.68
N ARG A 180 -0.19 0.22 -2.50
CA ARG A 180 0.64 -0.13 -3.66
C ARG A 180 -0.24 -0.48 -4.86
N VAL A 181 0.38 -0.69 -6.02
CA VAL A 181 -0.33 -1.10 -7.24
C VAL A 181 0.24 -2.43 -7.73
N ILE A 182 -0.59 -3.46 -7.84
CA ILE A 182 -0.22 -4.69 -8.55
C ILE A 182 -0.23 -4.37 -10.04
N ILE A 183 0.92 -4.54 -10.67
CA ILE A 183 1.13 -4.29 -12.09
C ILE A 183 1.58 -5.53 -12.85
N GLY A 184 1.96 -6.59 -12.16
CA GLY A 184 2.34 -7.85 -12.76
C GLY A 184 2.13 -9.05 -11.83
N TYR A 185 2.00 -10.21 -12.44
CA TYR A 185 1.93 -11.52 -11.80
C TYR A 185 2.73 -12.51 -12.65
N ASP A 186 3.60 -13.26 -11.99
CA ASP A 186 4.39 -14.31 -12.60
C ASP A 186 4.20 -15.63 -11.85
N SER A 187 3.78 -16.68 -12.56
CA SER A 187 3.67 -18.03 -12.03
C SER A 187 5.01 -18.75 -11.94
N MET A 188 6.10 -18.09 -12.33
CA MET A 188 7.46 -18.61 -12.37
C MET A 188 7.61 -19.89 -13.24
N GLY A 189 6.58 -20.27 -14.00
CA GLY A 189 6.57 -21.49 -14.83
C GLY A 189 6.61 -22.79 -14.03
N THR A 190 6.25 -22.76 -12.74
CA THR A 190 6.25 -23.95 -11.89
C THR A 190 4.83 -24.47 -11.62
N ALA A 191 4.73 -25.72 -11.12
CA ALA A 191 3.45 -26.28 -10.71
C ALA A 191 3.01 -25.85 -9.29
N HIS A 192 3.84 -25.06 -8.60
CA HIS A 192 3.64 -24.71 -7.20
C HIS A 192 3.27 -23.23 -7.06
N GLN A 193 2.02 -22.96 -6.70
CA GLN A 193 1.53 -21.60 -6.48
C GLN A 193 2.24 -20.83 -5.35
N SER A 194 3.02 -21.50 -4.50
CA SER A 194 3.90 -20.86 -3.52
C SER A 194 5.09 -20.15 -4.14
N ASP A 195 5.40 -20.45 -5.39
CA ASP A 195 6.51 -19.83 -6.12
C ASP A 195 6.08 -18.56 -6.86
N ASP A 196 4.76 -18.35 -6.97
CA ASP A 196 4.18 -17.20 -7.67
C ASP A 196 4.58 -15.87 -7.03
N VAL A 197 4.82 -14.88 -7.86
CA VAL A 197 5.17 -13.54 -7.41
C VAL A 197 4.26 -12.46 -8.00
N LEU A 198 4.11 -11.38 -7.25
CA LEU A 198 3.50 -10.13 -7.72
C LEU A 198 4.60 -9.13 -8.01
N ILE A 199 4.45 -8.39 -9.10
CA ILE A 199 5.24 -7.20 -9.38
C ILE A 199 4.38 -6.01 -8.97
N MET A 200 4.95 -5.17 -8.09
CA MET A 200 4.27 -4.03 -7.51
C MET A 200 4.89 -2.73 -7.98
N ALA A 201 4.07 -1.73 -8.26
CA ALA A 201 4.50 -0.33 -8.23
C ALA A 201 4.27 0.20 -6.81
N ASP A 202 5.36 0.52 -6.13
CA ASP A 202 5.41 0.88 -4.72
C ASP A 202 5.83 2.34 -4.54
N PRO A 203 4.94 3.20 -4.01
CA PRO A 203 5.28 4.60 -3.78
C PRO A 203 6.24 4.82 -2.60
N TYR A 204 6.53 3.79 -1.81
CA TYR A 204 7.52 3.82 -0.74
C TYR A 204 8.47 2.63 -0.86
N ASP A 205 9.12 2.53 -2.01
CA ASP A 205 10.04 1.45 -2.29
C ASP A 205 11.33 1.58 -1.47
N THR A 206 11.62 0.56 -0.68
CA THR A 206 12.82 0.45 0.17
C THR A 206 13.37 -0.98 0.16
N THR A 207 12.97 -1.81 -0.82
CA THR A 207 13.06 -3.26 -0.65
C THR A 207 14.32 -3.91 -1.25
N ASP A 208 14.85 -3.43 -2.36
CA ASP A 208 15.86 -4.14 -3.13
C ASP A 208 17.16 -3.37 -3.36
N HIS A 209 17.41 -2.35 -2.56
CA HIS A 209 18.56 -1.46 -2.66
C HIS A 209 18.57 -0.55 -3.90
N LEU A 210 17.48 -0.52 -4.67
CA LEU A 210 17.24 0.40 -5.76
C LEU A 210 15.86 1.01 -5.61
N GLN A 211 15.79 2.30 -5.30
CA GLN A 211 14.54 3.00 -5.06
C GLN A 211 13.92 3.47 -6.38
N ASP A 212 13.61 2.52 -7.25
CA ASP A 212 13.02 2.77 -8.57
C ASP A 212 11.47 2.66 -8.56
N GLY A 213 10.90 2.28 -7.43
CA GLY A 213 9.46 2.14 -7.25
C GLY A 213 8.89 0.80 -7.71
N TYR A 214 9.73 -0.17 -8.05
CA TYR A 214 9.27 -1.52 -8.34
C TYR A 214 9.71 -2.47 -7.25
N SER A 215 8.81 -3.37 -6.85
CA SER A 215 9.14 -4.41 -5.88
C SER A 215 8.51 -5.75 -6.28
N ILE A 216 9.18 -6.85 -5.93
CA ILE A 216 8.69 -8.21 -6.09
C ILE A 216 8.25 -8.73 -4.74
N VAL A 217 7.03 -9.28 -4.67
CA VAL A 217 6.47 -9.83 -3.44
C VAL A 217 5.94 -11.23 -3.72
N PRO A 218 6.29 -12.26 -2.90
CA PRO A 218 5.66 -13.57 -3.01
C PRO A 218 4.13 -13.45 -2.91
N ALA A 219 3.40 -13.94 -3.92
CA ALA A 219 1.96 -13.71 -4.05
C ALA A 219 1.17 -14.31 -2.88
N GLU A 220 1.55 -15.51 -2.43
CA GLU A 220 0.91 -16.16 -1.27
C GLU A 220 1.15 -15.36 0.01
N ARG A 221 2.38 -14.92 0.25
CA ARG A 221 2.68 -14.06 1.41
C ARG A 221 1.87 -12.78 1.39
N PHE A 222 1.79 -12.11 0.24
CA PHE A 222 0.97 -10.90 0.10
C PHE A 222 -0.49 -11.18 0.47
N PHE A 223 -1.09 -12.26 -0.04
CA PHE A 223 -2.48 -12.60 0.25
C PHE A 223 -2.77 -12.72 1.75
N TYR A 224 -1.86 -13.33 2.52
CA TYR A 224 -2.01 -13.46 3.98
C TYR A 224 -1.66 -12.19 4.75
N MET A 225 -0.88 -11.27 4.16
CA MET A 225 -0.53 -9.96 4.70
C MET A 225 -1.45 -8.84 4.17
N TRP A 226 -2.47 -9.19 3.41
CA TRP A 226 -3.41 -8.25 2.80
C TRP A 226 -4.48 -7.80 3.80
N PHE A 227 -4.09 -6.97 4.73
CA PHE A 227 -4.93 -6.37 5.75
C PHE A 227 -4.29 -5.09 6.30
N ASP A 228 -5.11 -4.22 6.89
CA ASP A 228 -4.68 -3.03 7.63
C ASP A 228 -4.47 -3.35 9.11
N HIS A 229 -3.52 -2.68 9.76
CA HIS A 229 -3.26 -2.85 11.19
C HIS A 229 -3.97 -1.77 12.01
N GLN A 230 -5.30 -1.84 12.08
CA GLN A 230 -6.15 -1.00 12.94
C GLN A 230 -6.18 0.51 12.60
N LEU A 231 -5.70 0.93 11.44
CA LEU A 231 -5.81 2.33 11.00
C LEU A 231 -7.21 2.64 10.48
N PHE A 232 -7.90 1.64 9.92
CA PHE A 232 -9.24 1.76 9.37
C PHE A 232 -10.32 1.15 10.27
N PRO A 233 -11.58 1.49 10.06
CA PRO A 233 -12.70 0.80 10.70
C PRO A 233 -12.62 -0.72 10.42
N GLN A 234 -13.05 -1.54 11.37
CA GLN A 234 -12.96 -3.01 11.28
C GLN A 234 -13.53 -3.59 9.97
N SER A 235 -14.57 -2.96 9.42
CA SER A 235 -15.16 -3.33 8.13
C SER A 235 -14.24 -3.10 6.92
N GLU A 236 -13.23 -2.25 7.07
CA GLU A 236 -12.29 -1.85 6.03
C GLU A 236 -10.86 -2.34 6.30
N GLN A 237 -10.65 -3.25 7.25
CA GLN A 237 -9.31 -3.73 7.62
C GLN A 237 -8.83 -4.92 6.80
N LYS A 238 -9.70 -5.61 6.09
CA LYS A 238 -9.34 -6.81 5.34
C LYS A 238 -9.41 -6.59 3.85
N ARG A 239 -8.27 -6.85 3.18
CA ARG A 239 -8.20 -6.99 1.72
C ARG A 239 -8.78 -5.80 0.98
N GLN A 240 -8.31 -4.60 1.33
CA GLN A 240 -8.69 -3.38 0.65
C GLN A 240 -8.10 -3.34 -0.75
N TRP A 241 -8.94 -3.06 -1.74
CA TRP A 241 -8.55 -2.94 -3.13
C TRP A 241 -9.48 -2.01 -3.88
N LEU A 242 -8.96 -1.45 -4.96
CA LEU A 242 -9.77 -0.83 -5.99
C LEU A 242 -9.08 -0.95 -7.35
N THR A 243 -9.91 -0.95 -8.39
CA THR A 243 -9.50 -0.72 -9.78
C THR A 243 -10.26 0.48 -10.30
N ALA A 244 -9.62 1.26 -11.16
CA ALA A 244 -10.23 2.43 -11.77
C ALA A 244 -9.76 2.58 -13.21
N LYS A 245 -10.69 2.95 -14.11
CA LYS A 245 -10.43 3.21 -15.53
C LYS A 245 -11.15 4.45 -15.98
N PRO A 246 -10.63 5.19 -16.97
CA PRO A 246 -11.42 6.18 -17.69
C PRO A 246 -12.72 5.55 -18.23
N LYS A 247 -13.82 6.28 -18.21
CA LYS A 247 -15.03 5.86 -18.93
C LYS A 247 -14.80 6.02 -20.42
N ASP A 248 -15.27 5.06 -21.17
CA ASP A 248 -15.27 5.08 -22.64
C ASP A 248 -16.07 6.29 -23.19
#